data_17e83e4cc34765814bb0e528e7084477
#
_entry.id   17e83e4cc34765814bb0e528e7084477
#
_cell.length_a   1.000
_cell.length_b   1.000
_cell.length_c   1.000
_cell.angle_alpha   90.00
_cell.angle_beta   90.00
_cell.angle_gamma   90.00
#
_symmetry.space_group_name_H-M   'P 1'
#
loop_
_entity.id
_entity.type
_entity.pdbx_description
1 polymer ?
#
loop_
_entity_poly.entity_id
_entity_poly.type
_entity_poly.pdbx_seq_one_letter_code
_entity_poly.pdbx_strand_id
1 'polypeptide(L)'
;MKCITDAEITGSVGKTSTKEMIASVLCVKFNTLKTAGNFNNEVGLPLTVFNIRNEHEAAVLEMGISDFGEMHRLSKIARPNICVMTNIGLCHLEFLGDRDGVLRAKSEIFDFAADGAKAIVNGDDDKLRTLKSRADLDV
;
A
#
# COMPACT_ATOMS: atom_id res chain seq x y z
N MET A 1 12.38 -13.64 13.37
CA MET A 1 11.24 -12.70 13.28
C MET A 1 10.07 -13.46 12.67
N LYS A 2 8.93 -13.49 13.36
CA LYS A 2 7.71 -14.15 12.84
C LYS A 2 7.30 -13.40 11.56
N CYS A 3 7.04 -14.13 10.48
CA CYS A 3 6.49 -13.52 9.27
C CYS A 3 5.06 -13.09 9.60
N ILE A 4 4.80 -11.81 9.62
CA ILE A 4 3.45 -11.27 9.79
C ILE A 4 2.83 -11.09 8.40
N THR A 5 1.51 -11.21 8.31
CA THR A 5 0.78 -10.84 7.10
C THR A 5 0.58 -9.33 7.13
N ASP A 6 1.06 -8.64 6.12
CA ASP A 6 0.91 -7.21 5.99
C ASP A 6 0.09 -6.84 4.76
N ALA A 7 -0.67 -5.77 4.91
CA ALA A 7 -1.46 -5.17 3.85
C ALA A 7 -1.07 -3.69 3.75
N GLU A 8 -0.57 -3.32 2.58
CA GLU A 8 -0.18 -1.95 2.24
C GLU A 8 -1.23 -1.30 1.37
N ILE A 9 -1.67 -0.13 1.78
CA ILE A 9 -2.74 0.59 1.11
C ILE A 9 -2.21 1.87 0.48
N THR A 10 -2.42 2.02 -0.82
CA THR A 10 -2.18 3.28 -1.54
C THR A 10 -3.40 3.67 -2.39
N GLY A 11 -3.35 4.84 -2.98
CA GLY A 11 -4.39 5.40 -3.83
C GLY A 11 -4.41 6.91 -3.77
N SER A 12 -5.16 7.55 -4.63
CA SER A 12 -5.29 9.01 -4.63
C SER A 12 -6.15 9.52 -3.48
N VAL A 13 -7.28 8.85 -3.21
CA VAL A 13 -8.17 9.12 -2.09
C VAL A 13 -8.60 7.81 -1.41
N GLY A 14 -9.12 7.90 -0.17
CA GLY A 14 -9.68 6.77 0.55
C GLY A 14 -8.68 5.84 1.24
N LYS A 15 -7.38 6.11 1.19
CA LYS A 15 -6.34 5.30 1.84
C LYS A 15 -6.59 5.11 3.33
N THR A 16 -6.77 6.22 4.06
CA THR A 16 -6.95 6.19 5.52
C THR A 16 -8.24 5.46 5.91
N SER A 17 -9.34 5.74 5.21
CA SER A 17 -10.62 5.03 5.48
C SER A 17 -10.49 3.54 5.23
N THR A 18 -9.88 3.13 4.12
CA THR A 18 -9.64 1.72 3.79
C THR A 18 -8.74 1.05 4.83
N LYS A 19 -7.64 1.70 5.23
CA LYS A 19 -6.76 1.23 6.30
C LYS A 19 -7.51 0.98 7.60
N GLU A 20 -8.34 1.95 8.03
CA GLU A 20 -9.12 1.82 9.26
C GLU A 20 -10.13 0.67 9.20
N MET A 21 -10.80 0.50 8.06
CA MET A 21 -11.75 -0.60 7.86
C MET A 21 -11.05 -1.96 7.90
N ILE A 22 -9.96 -2.14 7.16
CA ILE A 22 -9.19 -3.38 7.14
C ILE A 22 -8.66 -3.70 8.55
N ALA A 23 -8.06 -2.72 9.22
CA ALA A 23 -7.53 -2.91 10.57
C ALA A 23 -8.65 -3.28 11.58
N SER A 24 -9.82 -2.64 11.49
CA SER A 24 -10.96 -2.95 12.37
C SER A 24 -11.43 -4.40 12.22
N VAL A 25 -11.47 -4.92 11.01
CA VAL A 25 -11.84 -6.32 10.77
C VAL A 25 -10.74 -7.26 11.28
N LEU A 26 -9.48 -6.99 10.97
CA LEU A 26 -8.37 -7.85 11.40
C LEU A 26 -8.21 -7.89 12.92
N CYS A 27 -8.41 -6.77 13.61
CA CYS A 27 -8.34 -6.68 15.08
C CYS A 27 -9.35 -7.57 15.81
N VAL A 28 -10.39 -8.06 15.14
CA VAL A 28 -11.34 -9.02 15.75
C VAL A 28 -10.66 -10.34 16.08
N LYS A 29 -9.65 -10.71 15.30
CA LYS A 29 -8.99 -12.03 15.42
C LYS A 29 -7.48 -11.96 15.66
N PHE A 30 -6.81 -10.93 15.14
CA PHE A 30 -5.36 -10.82 15.11
C PHE A 30 -4.88 -9.62 15.93
N ASN A 31 -3.74 -9.77 16.59
CA ASN A 31 -3.02 -8.62 17.14
C ASN A 31 -2.42 -7.81 15.98
N THR A 32 -3.10 -6.71 15.64
CA THR A 32 -2.85 -5.96 14.40
C THR A 32 -2.23 -4.60 14.69
N LEU A 33 -1.05 -4.33 14.10
CA LEU A 33 -0.49 -2.99 14.02
C LEU A 33 -1.08 -2.25 12.82
N LYS A 34 -1.33 -0.94 12.95
CA LYS A 34 -1.70 -0.08 11.82
C LYS A 34 -0.94 1.24 11.85
N THR A 35 -0.81 1.86 10.68
CA THR A 35 -0.30 3.24 10.58
C THR A 35 -1.17 4.18 11.42
N ALA A 36 -0.54 4.91 12.33
CA ALA A 36 -1.20 5.95 13.12
C ALA A 36 -1.31 7.24 12.31
N GLY A 37 -2.49 7.89 12.36
CA GLY A 37 -2.70 9.16 11.67
C GLY A 37 -2.31 9.09 10.18
N ASN A 38 -1.47 10.01 9.77
CA ASN A 38 -0.93 10.15 8.40
C ASN A 38 0.57 9.84 8.29
N PHE A 39 1.12 8.99 9.16
CA PHE A 39 2.52 8.54 9.08
C PHE A 39 2.75 7.58 7.90
N ASN A 40 2.42 8.03 6.70
CA ASN A 40 2.34 7.23 5.48
C ASN A 40 3.44 7.56 4.44
N ASN A 41 4.38 8.44 4.78
CA ASN A 41 5.48 8.87 3.92
C ASN A 41 6.81 8.20 4.30
N GLU A 42 7.90 8.63 3.65
CA GLU A 42 9.25 8.08 3.84
C GLU A 42 9.83 8.25 5.25
N VAL A 43 9.25 9.11 6.09
CA VAL A 43 9.61 9.26 7.50
C VAL A 43 8.64 8.46 8.39
N GLY A 44 7.35 8.57 8.14
CA GLY A 44 6.31 7.97 8.99
C GLY A 44 6.21 6.46 8.85
N LEU A 45 6.35 5.91 7.64
CA LEU A 45 6.26 4.47 7.43
C LEU A 45 7.39 3.71 8.16
N PRO A 46 8.66 4.09 8.05
CA PRO A 46 9.73 3.43 8.81
C PRO A 46 9.47 3.45 10.33
N LEU A 47 8.99 4.55 10.87
CA LEU A 47 8.65 4.66 12.30
C LEU A 47 7.54 3.68 12.69
N THR A 48 6.55 3.49 11.82
CA THR A 48 5.49 2.49 12.02
C THR A 48 6.05 1.07 11.98
N VAL A 49 6.88 0.77 10.98
CA VAL A 49 7.53 -0.55 10.83
C VAL A 49 8.42 -0.89 12.03
N PHE A 50 9.16 0.08 12.57
CA PHE A 50 9.96 -0.11 13.78
C PHE A 50 9.13 -0.43 15.04
N ASN A 51 7.83 -0.17 15.02
CA ASN A 51 6.92 -0.54 16.11
C ASN A 51 6.36 -1.96 15.99
N ILE A 52 6.69 -2.70 14.92
CA ILE A 52 6.33 -4.12 14.80
C ILE A 52 7.06 -4.91 15.88
N ARG A 53 6.32 -5.74 16.63
CA ARG A 53 6.80 -6.60 17.71
C ARG A 53 6.43 -8.06 17.43
N ASN A 54 7.02 -8.98 18.17
CA ASN A 54 6.79 -10.42 17.99
C ASN A 54 5.35 -10.86 18.29
N GLU A 55 4.62 -10.09 19.07
CA GLU A 55 3.21 -10.33 19.36
C GLU A 55 2.27 -9.92 18.22
N HIS A 56 2.70 -9.05 17.28
CA HIS A 56 1.88 -8.70 16.14
C HIS A 56 1.75 -9.87 15.16
N GLU A 57 0.54 -10.07 14.66
CA GLU A 57 0.20 -11.13 13.72
C GLU A 57 -0.16 -10.56 12.34
N ALA A 58 -0.59 -9.28 12.31
CA ALA A 58 -0.88 -8.54 11.09
C ALA A 58 -0.41 -7.10 11.20
N ALA A 59 -0.15 -6.47 10.05
CA ALA A 59 0.10 -5.04 9.94
C ALA A 59 -0.73 -4.45 8.80
N VAL A 60 -1.24 -3.24 8.99
CA VAL A 60 -1.99 -2.49 7.97
C VAL A 60 -1.30 -1.14 7.80
N LEU A 61 -0.56 -1.00 6.70
CA LEU A 61 0.32 0.12 6.47
C LEU A 61 -0.23 1.02 5.35
N GLU A 62 -0.37 2.30 5.63
CA GLU A 62 -0.75 3.30 4.63
C GLU A 62 0.49 3.87 3.96
N MET A 63 0.48 3.95 2.62
CA MET A 63 1.56 4.50 1.81
C MET A 63 1.07 5.68 0.98
N GLY A 64 1.56 6.87 1.31
CA GLY A 64 1.32 8.12 0.58
C GLY A 64 2.58 8.57 -0.15
N ILE A 65 2.42 9.02 -1.39
CA ILE A 65 3.51 9.54 -2.22
C ILE A 65 3.10 10.83 -2.93
N SER A 66 4.10 11.61 -3.28
CA SER A 66 3.96 12.84 -4.08
C SER A 66 4.74 12.76 -5.41
N ASP A 67 5.79 11.95 -5.49
CA ASP A 67 6.68 11.87 -6.64
C ASP A 67 7.10 10.44 -6.96
N PHE A 68 7.70 10.25 -8.13
CA PHE A 68 8.31 8.96 -8.55
C PHE A 68 9.44 8.52 -7.61
N GLY A 69 9.58 7.22 -7.43
CA GLY A 69 10.61 6.62 -6.60
C GLY A 69 10.31 6.62 -5.10
N GLU A 70 9.37 7.42 -4.63
CA GLU A 70 8.96 7.39 -3.22
C GLU A 70 8.31 6.05 -2.87
N MET A 71 7.36 5.57 -3.68
CA MET A 71 6.70 4.29 -3.47
C MET A 71 7.68 3.12 -3.56
N HIS A 72 8.65 3.19 -4.47
CA HIS A 72 9.75 2.22 -4.58
C HIS A 72 10.50 2.08 -3.24
N ARG A 73 10.86 3.20 -2.60
CA ARG A 73 11.53 3.19 -1.30
C ARG A 73 10.63 2.68 -0.17
N LEU A 74 9.36 3.07 -0.17
CA LEU A 74 8.38 2.57 0.80
C LEU A 74 8.16 1.05 0.66
N SER A 75 8.01 0.56 -0.55
CA SER A 75 7.87 -0.87 -0.86
C SER A 75 9.10 -1.67 -0.40
N LYS A 76 10.30 -1.13 -0.59
CA LYS A 76 11.56 -1.75 -0.11
C LYS A 76 11.60 -1.93 1.41
N ILE A 77 11.03 -0.98 2.15
CA ILE A 77 10.96 -1.01 3.61
C ILE A 77 9.90 -2.00 4.09
N ALA A 78 8.70 -1.96 3.50
CA ALA A 78 7.55 -2.74 3.96
C ALA A 78 7.56 -4.18 3.42
N ARG A 79 7.96 -4.41 2.16
CA ARG A 79 7.94 -5.70 1.47
C ARG A 79 6.55 -6.34 1.46
N PRO A 80 5.57 -5.74 0.80
CA PRO A 80 4.16 -6.10 0.91
C PRO A 80 3.85 -7.58 0.63
N ASN A 81 2.96 -8.17 1.43
CA ASN A 81 2.29 -9.44 1.11
C ASN A 81 0.98 -9.20 0.36
N ILE A 82 0.27 -8.12 0.70
CA ILE A 82 -0.99 -7.75 0.08
C ILE A 82 -0.92 -6.25 -0.26
N CYS A 83 -1.03 -5.92 -1.54
CA CYS A 83 -1.05 -4.55 -2.02
C CYS A 83 -2.49 -4.13 -2.33
N VAL A 84 -2.99 -3.08 -1.68
CA VAL A 84 -4.35 -2.56 -1.88
C VAL A 84 -4.28 -1.21 -2.56
N MET A 85 -4.96 -1.06 -3.70
CA MET A 85 -5.02 0.21 -4.43
C MET A 85 -6.47 0.69 -4.57
N THR A 86 -6.78 1.84 -3.97
CA THR A 86 -8.16 2.33 -3.88
C THR A 86 -8.64 2.98 -5.18
N ASN A 87 -7.84 3.86 -5.77
CA ASN A 87 -8.14 4.56 -7.03
C ASN A 87 -6.93 5.34 -7.57
N ILE A 88 -7.02 5.72 -8.85
CA ILE A 88 -6.07 6.59 -9.55
C ILE A 88 -6.78 7.87 -10.00
N GLY A 89 -6.71 8.89 -9.15
CA GLY A 89 -7.28 10.21 -9.41
C GLY A 89 -6.25 11.23 -9.88
N LEU A 90 -6.70 12.47 -9.95
CA LEU A 90 -5.88 13.64 -10.33
C LEU A 90 -5.18 14.21 -9.08
N CYS A 91 -4.14 13.53 -8.60
CA CYS A 91 -3.35 13.98 -7.46
C CYS A 91 -1.88 14.14 -7.85
N HIS A 92 -1.20 15.11 -7.24
CA HIS A 92 0.23 15.37 -7.43
C HIS A 92 0.64 15.52 -8.91
N LEU A 93 -0.22 16.10 -9.76
CA LEU A 93 0.01 16.22 -11.20
C LEU A 93 1.22 17.08 -11.54
N GLU A 94 1.59 17.99 -10.66
CA GLU A 94 2.79 18.83 -10.81
C GLU A 94 4.06 17.97 -10.99
N PHE A 95 4.14 16.83 -10.27
CA PHE A 95 5.28 15.91 -10.31
C PHE A 95 5.02 14.69 -11.18
N LEU A 96 3.79 14.19 -11.23
CA LEU A 96 3.43 12.93 -11.87
C LEU A 96 2.86 13.10 -13.30
N GLY A 97 2.53 14.34 -13.69
CA GLY A 97 2.08 14.72 -15.02
C GLY A 97 0.59 14.44 -15.27
N ASP A 98 0.19 13.20 -15.33
CA ASP A 98 -1.18 12.75 -15.61
C ASP A 98 -1.56 11.50 -14.79
N ARG A 99 -2.78 10.98 -15.03
CA ARG A 99 -3.25 9.76 -14.35
C ARG A 99 -2.41 8.53 -14.66
N ASP A 100 -1.79 8.45 -15.83
CA ASP A 100 -0.88 7.35 -16.17
C ASP A 100 0.43 7.45 -15.38
N GLY A 101 0.92 8.67 -15.16
CA GLY A 101 2.02 8.94 -14.24
C GLY A 101 1.67 8.56 -12.79
N VAL A 102 0.46 8.90 -12.33
CA VAL A 102 -0.02 8.51 -11.00
C VAL A 102 -0.09 7.00 -10.86
N LEU A 103 -0.65 6.29 -11.86
CA LEU A 103 -0.67 4.83 -11.87
C LEU A 103 0.74 4.25 -11.82
N ARG A 104 1.65 4.75 -12.66
CA ARG A 104 3.04 4.28 -12.70
C ARG A 104 3.75 4.47 -11.37
N ALA A 105 3.66 5.65 -10.77
CA ALA A 105 4.29 5.94 -9.48
C ALA A 105 3.73 5.07 -8.34
N LYS A 106 2.41 4.88 -8.28
CA LYS A 106 1.80 4.03 -7.26
C LYS A 106 2.05 2.54 -7.50
N SER A 107 2.23 2.11 -8.75
CA SER A 107 2.56 0.72 -9.09
C SER A 107 3.97 0.29 -8.65
N GLU A 108 4.84 1.23 -8.26
CA GLU A 108 6.11 0.92 -7.60
C GLU A 108 5.92 0.17 -6.26
N ILE A 109 4.68 0.12 -5.72
CA ILE A 109 4.35 -0.71 -4.54
C ILE A 109 4.68 -2.18 -4.75
N PHE A 110 4.66 -2.65 -6.00
CA PHE A 110 4.97 -4.03 -6.37
C PHE A 110 6.46 -4.33 -6.47
N ASP A 111 7.34 -3.32 -6.50
CA ASP A 111 8.77 -3.49 -6.80
C ASP A 111 9.50 -4.42 -5.80
N PHE A 112 9.07 -4.43 -4.55
CA PHE A 112 9.61 -5.29 -3.50
C PHE A 112 8.53 -6.14 -2.81
N ALA A 113 7.40 -6.34 -3.47
CA ALA A 113 6.38 -7.23 -2.95
C ALA A 113 6.94 -8.66 -2.77
N ALA A 114 6.46 -9.35 -1.75
CA ALA A 114 6.87 -10.73 -1.46
C ALA A 114 6.47 -11.67 -2.60
N ASP A 115 7.19 -12.78 -2.75
CA ASP A 115 6.82 -13.81 -3.71
C ASP A 115 5.40 -14.33 -3.42
N GLY A 116 4.54 -14.30 -4.44
CA GLY A 116 3.13 -14.67 -4.30
C GLY A 116 2.25 -13.59 -3.64
N ALA A 117 2.75 -12.35 -3.51
CA ALA A 117 1.95 -11.24 -3.04
C ALA A 117 0.69 -11.04 -3.90
N LYS A 118 -0.39 -10.60 -3.24
CA LYS A 118 -1.67 -10.35 -3.90
C LYS A 118 -1.90 -8.87 -4.11
N ALA A 119 -2.47 -8.53 -5.27
CA ALA A 119 -2.92 -7.17 -5.57
C ALA A 119 -4.45 -7.11 -5.49
N ILE A 120 -4.96 -6.27 -4.60
CA ILE A 120 -6.39 -5.99 -4.47
C ILE A 120 -6.64 -4.59 -4.99
N VAL A 121 -7.37 -4.48 -6.09
CA VAL A 121 -7.60 -3.22 -6.79
C VAL A 121 -9.09 -2.93 -6.98
N ASN A 122 -9.43 -1.65 -7.04
CA ASN A 122 -10.79 -1.24 -7.38
C ASN A 122 -11.07 -1.52 -8.86
N GLY A 123 -11.93 -2.50 -9.14
CA GLY A 123 -12.31 -2.91 -10.49
C GLY A 123 -13.14 -1.88 -11.27
N ASP A 124 -13.69 -0.85 -10.59
CA ASP A 124 -14.42 0.25 -11.23
C ASP A 124 -13.49 1.39 -11.69
N ASP A 125 -12.23 1.40 -11.24
CA ASP A 125 -11.23 2.36 -11.71
C ASP A 125 -10.63 1.89 -13.03
N ASP A 126 -10.77 2.72 -14.08
CA ASP A 126 -10.31 2.41 -15.44
C ASP A 126 -8.80 2.19 -15.54
N LYS A 127 -8.01 2.91 -14.73
CA LYS A 127 -6.55 2.78 -14.67
C LYS A 127 -6.13 1.51 -13.92
N LEU A 128 -6.69 1.27 -12.74
CA LEU A 128 -6.36 0.08 -11.95
C LEU A 128 -6.76 -1.22 -12.66
N ARG A 129 -7.84 -1.19 -13.43
CA ARG A 129 -8.29 -2.34 -14.23
C ARG A 129 -7.22 -2.86 -15.19
N THR A 130 -6.33 -1.99 -15.68
CA THR A 130 -5.23 -2.39 -16.58
C THR A 130 -4.21 -3.31 -15.92
N LEU A 131 -4.12 -3.30 -14.57
CA LEU A 131 -3.19 -4.16 -13.84
C LEU A 131 -3.50 -5.65 -13.99
N LYS A 132 -4.75 -6.03 -14.32
CA LYS A 132 -5.14 -7.42 -14.59
C LYS A 132 -4.37 -8.07 -15.73
N SER A 133 -3.81 -7.28 -16.64
CA SER A 133 -3.00 -7.79 -17.76
C SER A 133 -1.55 -8.08 -17.38
N ARG A 134 -1.12 -7.72 -16.18
CA ARG A 134 0.25 -7.96 -15.70
C ARG A 134 0.42 -9.41 -15.27
N ALA A 135 1.30 -10.14 -15.96
CA ALA A 135 1.57 -11.55 -15.67
C ALA A 135 2.34 -11.79 -14.36
N ASP A 136 2.96 -10.74 -13.81
CA ASP A 136 3.75 -10.78 -12.58
C ASP A 136 2.92 -10.54 -11.30
N LEU A 137 1.62 -10.24 -11.46
CA LEU A 137 0.71 -9.96 -10.35
C LEU A 137 -0.43 -10.98 -10.26
N ASP A 138 -0.81 -11.33 -9.02
CA ASP A 138 -2.06 -12.02 -8.69
C ASP A 138 -3.09 -10.95 -8.27
N VAL A 139 -3.92 -10.50 -9.23
CA VAL A 139 -4.86 -9.37 -9.10
C VAL A 139 -6.30 -9.87 -8.94
#